data_bd3d04f18b5856876f038385d265e95d
#
_entry.id   bd3d04f18b5856876f038385d265e95d
#
_cell.length_a   1.000
_cell.length_b   1.000
_cell.length_c   1.000
_cell.angle_alpha   90.00
_cell.angle_beta   90.00
_cell.angle_gamma   90.00
#
_symmetry.space_group_name_H-M   'P 1'
#
loop_
_entity.id
_entity.type
_entity.pdbx_description
1 polymer ?
#
loop_
_entity_poly.entity_id
_entity_poly.type
_entity_poly.pdbx_seq_one_letter_code
_entity_poly.pdbx_strand_id
1 'polypeptide(L)'
;MKPFAKSEKDVFIIKEKLREAIYRSGLNITKVAEKLGMTQGNLSQILSPTKNTTVSVYVVLAICEITKTNVHSILPSRRNKPKKPKSPTKIKMSHDNDKFVMLSGDYTVINGQTVYRIKALQEFGIVKKGKLGGYIAKESNLSFKEGSMAWVGKEAVVMDDASVLNHAHVTDHAIVAGTTTVKDSAIVGGSAEINGNCFIMKEAVVTGAAKLNGKVVVTDTAIVMEDVSLNGEIRVYGNATLSGDIEINEKADIGFDIEDKNDFTIYENPIHPGHVITASTKDDYMCVHNFDSGTRISGDGHYVLEKIKQLYPVLESLNGKNSPLGIGTVVDVGDNRKYNHDMQTFYAKLIKQHETTSKIIRRSRAGV
;
A
#
# COMPACT_ATOMS: atom_id res chain seq x y z
N MET A 1 -11.73 2.35 45.81
CA MET A 1 -12.12 2.29 44.37
C MET A 1 -11.31 1.20 43.71
N LYS A 2 -11.92 0.15 43.12
CA LYS A 2 -11.18 -0.92 42.47
C LYS A 2 -10.51 -0.38 41.18
N PRO A 3 -9.27 -0.75 40.87
CA PRO A 3 -8.58 -0.23 39.71
C PRO A 3 -9.33 -0.58 38.43
N PHE A 4 -9.34 0.37 37.50
CA PHE A 4 -10.08 0.31 36.25
C PHE A 4 -9.55 -0.75 35.27
N ALA A 5 -8.25 -0.99 35.30
CA ALA A 5 -7.57 -2.04 34.56
C ALA A 5 -7.09 -3.11 35.56
N LYS A 6 -7.39 -4.37 35.30
CA LYS A 6 -6.98 -5.50 36.16
C LYS A 6 -5.66 -6.15 35.75
N SER A 7 -5.16 -5.83 34.56
CA SER A 7 -3.95 -6.40 34.00
C SER A 7 -3.18 -5.41 33.17
N GLU A 8 -1.89 -5.61 32.97
CA GLU A 8 -1.06 -4.84 32.04
C GLU A 8 -1.62 -4.88 30.61
N LYS A 9 -2.21 -6.01 30.22
CA LYS A 9 -2.88 -6.16 28.92
C LYS A 9 -4.10 -5.23 28.77
N ASP A 10 -4.89 -5.04 29.83
CA ASP A 10 -6.03 -4.11 29.79
C ASP A 10 -5.57 -2.66 29.67
N VAL A 11 -4.46 -2.30 30.33
CA VAL A 11 -3.84 -0.96 30.22
C VAL A 11 -3.36 -0.71 28.81
N PHE A 12 -2.70 -1.67 28.22
CA PHE A 12 -2.23 -1.60 26.83
C PHE A 12 -3.40 -1.37 25.85
N ILE A 13 -4.45 -2.16 25.93
CA ILE A 13 -5.64 -2.06 25.07
C ILE A 13 -6.30 -0.67 25.21
N ILE A 14 -6.40 -0.15 26.43
CA ILE A 14 -6.97 1.18 26.67
C ILE A 14 -6.13 2.26 25.98
N LYS A 15 -4.80 2.20 26.12
CA LYS A 15 -3.90 3.18 25.50
C LYS A 15 -4.00 3.19 23.98
N GLU A 16 -3.99 2.01 23.36
CA GLU A 16 -4.12 1.87 21.91
C GLU A 16 -5.46 2.45 21.42
N LYS A 17 -6.57 2.10 22.06
CA LYS A 17 -7.88 2.63 21.69
C LYS A 17 -8.01 4.13 21.89
N LEU A 18 -7.36 4.71 22.89
CA LEU A 18 -7.33 6.16 23.08
C LEU A 18 -6.54 6.86 21.97
N ARG A 19 -5.42 6.29 21.56
CA ARG A 19 -4.64 6.80 20.41
C ARG A 19 -5.46 6.74 19.12
N GLU A 20 -6.12 5.62 18.88
CA GLU A 20 -7.01 5.44 17.74
C GLU A 20 -8.17 6.47 17.76
N ALA A 21 -8.78 6.71 18.92
CA ALA A 21 -9.84 7.71 19.06
C ALA A 21 -9.35 9.14 18.74
N ILE A 22 -8.15 9.49 19.19
CA ILE A 22 -7.50 10.77 18.87
C ILE A 22 -7.29 10.87 17.34
N TYR A 23 -6.72 9.86 16.74
CA TYR A 23 -6.47 9.82 15.30
C TYR A 23 -7.76 9.96 14.48
N ARG A 24 -8.78 9.15 14.78
CA ARG A 24 -10.09 9.19 14.09
C ARG A 24 -10.83 10.51 14.24
N SER A 25 -10.56 11.26 15.31
CA SER A 25 -11.17 12.59 15.51
C SER A 25 -10.54 13.69 14.66
N GLY A 26 -9.49 13.39 13.89
CA GLY A 26 -8.72 14.40 13.14
C GLY A 26 -7.87 15.32 14.02
N LEU A 27 -7.72 14.98 15.31
CA LEU A 27 -6.88 15.72 16.25
C LEU A 27 -5.51 15.03 16.39
N ASN A 28 -4.48 15.82 16.63
CA ASN A 28 -3.16 15.29 17.02
C ASN A 28 -2.98 15.34 18.55
N ILE A 29 -2.00 14.60 19.05
CA ILE A 29 -1.69 14.50 20.48
C ILE A 29 -1.41 15.89 21.10
N THR A 30 -0.80 16.81 20.35
CA THR A 30 -0.53 18.19 20.83
C THR A 30 -1.82 18.95 21.13
N LYS A 31 -2.77 18.95 20.22
CA LYS A 31 -4.07 19.63 20.41
C LYS A 31 -4.92 18.99 21.52
N VAL A 32 -4.83 17.67 21.68
CA VAL A 32 -5.51 16.98 22.77
C VAL A 32 -4.85 17.29 24.11
N ALA A 33 -3.52 17.32 24.19
CA ALA A 33 -2.80 17.69 25.40
C ALA A 33 -3.11 19.13 25.84
N GLU A 34 -3.15 20.07 24.90
CA GLU A 34 -3.54 21.47 25.14
C GLU A 34 -4.95 21.55 25.76
N LYS A 35 -5.93 20.86 25.17
CA LYS A 35 -7.32 20.80 25.70
C LYS A 35 -7.41 20.14 27.09
N LEU A 36 -6.47 19.25 27.41
CA LEU A 36 -6.37 18.60 28.72
C LEU A 36 -5.58 19.42 29.74
N GLY A 37 -5.02 20.58 29.35
CA GLY A 37 -4.17 21.41 30.23
C GLY A 37 -2.84 20.75 30.59
N MET A 38 -2.28 19.89 29.71
CA MET A 38 -1.00 19.21 29.95
C MET A 38 -0.05 19.36 28.77
N THR A 39 1.23 19.05 28.96
CA THR A 39 2.21 19.09 27.89
C THR A 39 2.02 17.89 26.95
N GLN A 40 2.34 18.08 25.66
CA GLN A 40 2.34 17.02 24.65
C GLN A 40 3.23 15.84 25.08
N GLY A 41 4.40 16.09 25.63
CA GLY A 41 5.32 15.06 26.12
C GLY A 41 4.71 14.22 27.25
N ASN A 42 3.97 14.85 28.16
CA ASN A 42 3.30 14.15 29.25
C ASN A 42 2.18 13.22 28.71
N LEU A 43 1.31 13.73 27.84
CA LEU A 43 0.27 12.92 27.24
C LEU A 43 0.86 11.75 26.39
N SER A 44 1.90 12.00 25.62
CA SER A 44 2.61 10.96 24.87
C SER A 44 3.18 9.86 25.76
N GLN A 45 3.72 10.22 26.94
CA GLN A 45 4.20 9.24 27.91
C GLN A 45 3.07 8.41 28.51
N ILE A 46 1.95 9.04 28.87
CA ILE A 46 0.77 8.37 29.42
C ILE A 46 0.20 7.37 28.40
N LEU A 47 0.14 7.74 27.13
CA LEU A 47 -0.40 6.91 26.04
C LEU A 47 0.63 5.96 25.42
N SER A 48 1.90 6.00 25.84
CA SER A 48 2.93 5.11 25.30
C SER A 48 2.64 3.64 25.62
N PRO A 49 2.54 2.75 24.64
CA PRO A 49 2.31 1.32 24.85
C PRO A 49 3.50 0.63 25.53
N THR A 50 4.71 1.18 25.39
CA THR A 50 5.94 0.59 25.94
C THR A 50 6.22 0.99 27.39
N LYS A 51 5.50 1.97 27.94
CA LYS A 51 5.68 2.40 29.32
C LYS A 51 4.61 1.81 30.23
N ASN A 52 5.04 1.27 31.35
CA ASN A 52 4.15 0.65 32.36
C ASN A 52 3.44 1.71 33.23
N THR A 53 2.88 2.74 32.60
CA THR A 53 2.11 3.80 33.25
C THR A 53 0.63 3.51 33.17
N THR A 54 -0.08 3.64 34.27
CA THR A 54 -1.55 3.54 34.28
C THR A 54 -2.18 4.80 33.68
N VAL A 55 -3.26 4.63 32.92
CA VAL A 55 -4.06 5.76 32.43
C VAL A 55 -5.14 6.07 33.45
N SER A 56 -5.16 7.30 33.96
CA SER A 56 -6.20 7.74 34.89
C SER A 56 -7.58 7.74 34.23
N VAL A 57 -8.61 7.38 34.98
CA VAL A 57 -10.01 7.43 34.52
C VAL A 57 -10.36 8.83 33.99
N TYR A 58 -9.89 9.86 34.64
CA TYR A 58 -10.12 11.25 34.20
C TYR A 58 -9.54 11.52 32.81
N VAL A 59 -8.34 11.03 32.53
CA VAL A 59 -7.71 11.17 31.21
C VAL A 59 -8.50 10.39 30.15
N VAL A 60 -8.96 9.18 30.47
CA VAL A 60 -9.81 8.40 29.55
C VAL A 60 -11.10 9.15 29.22
N LEU A 61 -11.82 9.63 30.23
CA LEU A 61 -13.09 10.35 30.05
C LEU A 61 -12.89 11.65 29.28
N ALA A 62 -11.87 12.43 29.63
CA ALA A 62 -11.60 13.70 28.97
C ALA A 62 -11.18 13.52 27.50
N ILE A 63 -10.38 12.49 27.16
CA ILE A 63 -10.07 12.17 25.77
C ILE A 63 -11.34 11.73 25.03
N CYS A 64 -12.19 10.90 25.63
CA CYS A 64 -13.44 10.47 25.04
C CYS A 64 -14.37 11.66 24.74
N GLU A 65 -14.45 12.63 25.63
CA GLU A 65 -15.23 13.87 25.45
C GLU A 65 -14.67 14.73 24.33
N ILE A 66 -13.36 14.98 24.32
CA ILE A 66 -12.67 15.78 23.30
C ILE A 66 -12.81 15.15 21.90
N THR A 67 -12.72 13.82 21.81
CA THR A 67 -12.78 13.07 20.55
C THR A 67 -14.20 12.65 20.17
N LYS A 68 -15.19 12.95 20.98
CA LYS A 68 -16.60 12.51 20.85
C LYS A 68 -16.73 10.97 20.75
N THR A 69 -15.83 10.24 21.39
CA THR A 69 -15.79 8.78 21.38
C THR A 69 -16.55 8.21 22.57
N ASN A 70 -17.34 7.16 22.35
CA ASN A 70 -18.05 6.51 23.44
C ASN A 70 -17.06 5.80 24.36
N VAL A 71 -17.07 6.14 25.66
CA VAL A 71 -16.19 5.54 26.67
C VAL A 71 -16.28 4.00 26.72
N HIS A 72 -17.45 3.43 26.45
CA HIS A 72 -17.64 1.97 26.43
C HIS A 72 -16.90 1.28 25.27
N SER A 73 -16.54 2.00 24.21
CA SER A 73 -15.71 1.47 23.15
C SER A 73 -14.22 1.39 23.54
N ILE A 74 -13.78 2.26 24.44
CA ILE A 74 -12.42 2.33 24.96
C ILE A 74 -12.18 1.27 26.04
N LEU A 75 -13.17 1.10 26.92
CA LEU A 75 -13.01 0.21 28.08
C LEU A 75 -13.13 -1.26 27.69
N PRO A 76 -12.32 -2.15 28.27
CA PRO A 76 -12.50 -3.58 28.11
C PRO A 76 -13.88 -3.98 28.66
N SER A 77 -14.73 -4.48 27.80
CA SER A 77 -16.10 -4.87 28.15
C SER A 77 -16.11 -6.00 29.17
N ARG A 78 -16.62 -5.73 30.37
CA ARG A 78 -16.78 -6.77 31.41
C ARG A 78 -17.87 -7.81 31.08
N ARG A 79 -18.75 -7.53 30.11
CA ARG A 79 -19.90 -8.39 29.79
C ARG A 79 -19.63 -9.37 28.68
N ASN A 80 -18.59 -9.16 27.91
CA ASN A 80 -18.11 -10.16 26.96
C ASN A 80 -16.70 -10.59 27.42
N LYS A 81 -16.61 -11.58 28.34
CA LYS A 81 -15.60 -12.59 28.05
C LYS A 81 -15.83 -12.93 26.59
N PRO A 82 -14.85 -12.76 25.69
CA PRO A 82 -15.02 -13.30 24.36
C PRO A 82 -15.54 -14.71 24.59
N LYS A 83 -16.76 -15.03 24.11
CA LYS A 83 -17.19 -16.44 24.10
C LYS A 83 -15.99 -17.12 23.53
N LYS A 84 -15.36 -18.04 24.30
CA LYS A 84 -14.24 -18.84 23.77
C LYS A 84 -14.69 -19.20 22.39
N PRO A 85 -14.02 -18.72 21.33
CA PRO A 85 -14.47 -19.01 19.98
C PRO A 85 -14.70 -20.51 20.00
N LYS A 86 -15.85 -20.95 19.49
CA LYS A 86 -16.21 -22.37 19.38
C LYS A 86 -14.95 -23.07 18.96
N SER A 87 -14.55 -24.14 19.67
CA SER A 87 -13.29 -24.88 19.46
C SER A 87 -12.87 -24.80 18.00
N PRO A 88 -11.71 -24.30 17.68
CA PRO A 88 -11.36 -23.95 16.32
C PRO A 88 -11.72 -25.13 15.41
N THR A 89 -12.47 -24.87 14.39
CA THR A 89 -12.80 -25.85 13.34
C THR A 89 -11.51 -26.58 13.01
N LYS A 90 -11.49 -27.92 13.05
CA LYS A 90 -10.26 -28.70 12.78
C LYS A 90 -9.54 -28.08 11.59
N ILE A 91 -8.35 -27.55 11.83
CA ILE A 91 -7.52 -26.98 10.77
C ILE A 91 -7.25 -28.13 9.79
N LYS A 92 -7.70 -27.97 8.54
CA LYS A 92 -7.38 -28.94 7.51
C LYS A 92 -6.01 -28.58 6.96
N MET A 93 -5.05 -29.47 7.16
CA MET A 93 -3.71 -29.41 6.56
C MET A 93 -3.62 -30.49 5.50
N SER A 94 -2.93 -30.19 4.41
CA SER A 94 -2.60 -31.17 3.38
C SER A 94 -1.63 -32.22 3.94
N HIS A 95 -1.77 -33.48 3.53
CA HIS A 95 -0.82 -34.53 3.89
C HIS A 95 0.58 -34.29 3.31
N ASP A 96 0.66 -33.51 2.24
CA ASP A 96 1.91 -33.21 1.55
C ASP A 96 2.63 -31.96 2.11
N ASN A 97 2.04 -31.29 3.12
CA ASN A 97 2.66 -30.15 3.76
C ASN A 97 3.57 -30.61 4.90
N ASP A 98 4.84 -30.75 4.62
CA ASP A 98 5.92 -31.03 5.57
C ASP A 98 6.69 -29.77 6.01
N LYS A 99 6.37 -28.60 5.46
CA LYS A 99 7.08 -27.35 5.68
C LYS A 99 6.67 -26.64 6.95
N PHE A 100 5.39 -26.54 7.23
CA PHE A 100 4.87 -25.84 8.40
C PHE A 100 3.55 -26.43 8.92
N VAL A 101 3.22 -26.09 10.15
CA VAL A 101 1.92 -26.42 10.76
C VAL A 101 1.24 -25.16 11.30
N MET A 102 -0.07 -25.11 11.19
CA MET A 102 -0.92 -24.08 11.82
C MET A 102 -1.28 -24.55 13.24
N LEU A 103 -1.01 -23.71 14.24
CA LEU A 103 -1.21 -24.04 15.66
C LEU A 103 -2.65 -23.72 16.08
N SER A 104 -3.49 -24.74 16.26
CA SER A 104 -4.89 -24.58 16.67
C SER A 104 -5.09 -23.92 18.03
N GLY A 105 -4.08 -23.98 18.91
CA GLY A 105 -4.09 -23.37 20.25
C GLY A 105 -3.55 -21.93 20.28
N ASP A 106 -2.94 -21.44 19.19
CA ASP A 106 -2.35 -20.10 19.09
C ASP A 106 -2.97 -19.39 17.88
N TYR A 107 -3.99 -18.60 18.14
CA TYR A 107 -4.76 -17.90 17.11
C TYR A 107 -5.24 -16.52 17.58
N THR A 108 -5.53 -15.67 16.64
CA THR A 108 -6.19 -14.37 16.88
C THR A 108 -7.31 -14.17 15.88
N VAL A 109 -8.14 -13.12 16.08
CA VAL A 109 -9.23 -12.77 15.18
C VAL A 109 -8.98 -11.35 14.66
N ILE A 110 -8.88 -11.23 13.34
CA ILE A 110 -8.65 -9.96 12.66
C ILE A 110 -9.78 -9.78 11.65
N ASN A 111 -10.46 -8.64 11.70
CA ASN A 111 -11.62 -8.33 10.85
C ASN A 111 -12.69 -9.43 10.82
N GLY A 112 -12.88 -10.13 11.96
CA GLY A 112 -13.85 -11.23 12.07
C GLY A 112 -13.35 -12.59 11.56
N GLN A 113 -12.17 -12.67 10.95
CA GLN A 113 -11.55 -13.91 10.49
C GLN A 113 -10.55 -14.45 11.51
N THR A 114 -10.59 -15.75 11.76
CA THR A 114 -9.60 -16.42 12.62
C THR A 114 -8.34 -16.70 11.82
N VAL A 115 -7.20 -16.27 12.34
CA VAL A 115 -5.88 -16.54 11.80
C VAL A 115 -5.05 -17.29 12.84
N TYR A 116 -4.25 -18.24 12.39
CA TYR A 116 -3.51 -19.16 13.24
C TYR A 116 -2.02 -18.96 13.08
N ARG A 117 -1.30 -18.96 14.19
CA ARG A 117 0.16 -18.92 14.17
C ARG A 117 0.72 -20.15 13.47
N ILE A 118 1.77 -19.96 12.71
CA ILE A 118 2.50 -21.05 12.05
C ILE A 118 3.78 -21.42 12.78
N LYS A 119 4.19 -22.68 12.63
CA LYS A 119 5.46 -23.20 13.12
C LYS A 119 6.15 -24.00 12.03
N ALA A 120 7.42 -23.74 11.80
CA ALA A 120 8.22 -24.48 10.83
C ALA A 120 8.46 -25.93 11.28
N LEU A 121 8.21 -26.89 10.41
CA LEU A 121 8.44 -28.32 10.64
C LEU A 121 9.82 -28.77 10.19
N GLN A 122 10.41 -28.06 9.23
CA GLN A 122 11.76 -28.31 8.71
C GLN A 122 12.54 -27.00 8.56
N GLU A 123 13.81 -27.09 8.24
CA GLU A 123 14.65 -25.95 7.95
C GLU A 123 14.58 -25.61 6.45
N PHE A 124 14.45 -24.33 6.11
CA PHE A 124 14.49 -23.82 4.75
C PHE A 124 14.93 -22.36 4.75
N GLY A 125 15.79 -21.98 3.82
CA GLY A 125 16.37 -20.64 3.76
C GLY A 125 16.94 -20.22 5.13
N ILE A 126 16.44 -19.11 5.66
CA ILE A 126 16.83 -18.58 6.99
C ILE A 126 15.96 -19.07 8.14
N VAL A 127 14.96 -19.88 7.84
CA VAL A 127 13.99 -20.38 8.82
C VAL A 127 14.46 -21.71 9.39
N LYS A 128 14.70 -21.74 10.70
CA LYS A 128 15.11 -22.97 11.42
C LYS A 128 13.89 -23.80 11.78
N LYS A 129 14.03 -25.13 11.80
CA LYS A 129 13.01 -26.04 12.31
C LYS A 129 12.54 -25.62 13.70
N GLY A 130 11.23 -25.61 13.90
CA GLY A 130 10.59 -25.23 15.17
C GLY A 130 10.39 -23.72 15.36
N LYS A 131 10.89 -22.87 14.45
CA LYS A 131 10.68 -21.41 14.50
C LYS A 131 9.19 -21.10 14.39
N LEU A 132 8.70 -20.26 15.29
CA LEU A 132 7.36 -19.69 15.18
C LEU A 132 7.36 -18.57 14.15
N GLY A 133 6.37 -18.59 13.30
CA GLY A 133 6.09 -17.53 12.32
C GLY A 133 4.99 -16.59 12.75
N GLY A 134 4.41 -15.88 11.78
CA GLY A 134 3.24 -15.04 11.95
C GLY A 134 1.93 -15.85 11.89
N TYR A 135 0.90 -15.23 11.37
CA TYR A 135 -0.44 -15.81 11.34
C TYR A 135 -0.95 -15.95 9.92
N ILE A 136 -1.62 -17.07 9.64
CA ILE A 136 -2.33 -17.28 8.37
C ILE A 136 -3.77 -17.75 8.64
N ALA A 137 -4.68 -17.41 7.73
CA ALA A 137 -6.09 -17.83 7.86
C ALA A 137 -6.30 -19.27 7.40
N LYS A 138 -5.57 -19.69 6.37
CA LYS A 138 -5.65 -21.03 5.78
C LYS A 138 -4.30 -21.46 5.19
N GLU A 139 -4.13 -22.75 5.01
CA GLU A 139 -2.88 -23.33 4.50
C GLU A 139 -2.43 -22.72 3.16
N SER A 140 -3.39 -22.47 2.26
CA SER A 140 -3.10 -21.90 0.94
C SER A 140 -2.55 -20.47 0.94
N ASN A 141 -2.59 -19.78 2.11
CA ASN A 141 -1.97 -18.46 2.23
C ASN A 141 -0.44 -18.49 2.18
N LEU A 142 0.19 -19.65 2.41
CA LEU A 142 1.64 -19.80 2.40
C LEU A 142 2.03 -21.04 1.57
N SER A 143 2.91 -20.87 0.61
CA SER A 143 3.40 -21.96 -0.22
C SER A 143 4.23 -22.97 0.59
N PHE A 144 3.89 -24.26 0.44
CA PHE A 144 4.68 -25.39 0.94
C PHE A 144 5.27 -26.25 -0.20
N LYS A 145 5.20 -25.76 -1.44
CA LYS A 145 5.79 -26.46 -2.59
C LYS A 145 7.29 -26.64 -2.39
N GLU A 146 7.82 -27.72 -2.93
CA GLU A 146 9.25 -28.02 -2.91
C GLU A 146 10.07 -26.84 -3.45
N GLY A 147 11.17 -26.52 -2.80
CA GLY A 147 12.04 -25.37 -3.12
C GLY A 147 11.50 -24.00 -2.70
N SER A 148 10.28 -23.90 -2.20
CA SER A 148 9.74 -22.62 -1.72
C SER A 148 10.37 -22.21 -0.39
N MET A 149 10.95 -21.00 -0.34
CA MET A 149 11.46 -20.37 0.89
C MET A 149 10.49 -19.33 1.47
N ALA A 150 9.30 -19.21 0.89
CA ALA A 150 8.28 -18.26 1.35
C ALA A 150 8.01 -18.41 2.86
N TRP A 151 7.89 -17.28 3.57
CA TRP A 151 7.62 -17.30 5.01
C TRP A 151 6.80 -16.08 5.46
N VAL A 152 5.92 -16.34 6.41
CA VAL A 152 5.23 -15.30 7.19
C VAL A 152 5.87 -15.28 8.56
N GLY A 153 6.52 -14.19 8.90
CA GLY A 153 7.34 -14.06 10.10
C GLY A 153 6.77 -13.12 11.14
N LYS A 154 7.31 -13.19 12.35
CA LYS A 154 6.96 -12.32 13.51
C LYS A 154 5.45 -12.27 13.75
N GLU A 155 4.88 -11.05 13.81
CA GLU A 155 3.46 -10.80 14.03
C GLU A 155 2.68 -10.50 12.73
N ALA A 156 3.31 -10.74 11.57
CA ALA A 156 2.68 -10.53 10.27
C ALA A 156 1.48 -11.46 10.07
N VAL A 157 0.51 -10.99 9.29
CA VAL A 157 -0.76 -11.68 9.03
C VAL A 157 -0.99 -11.82 7.55
N VAL A 158 -1.37 -13.02 7.10
CA VAL A 158 -1.84 -13.27 5.74
C VAL A 158 -3.21 -13.93 5.81
N MET A 159 -4.21 -13.32 5.18
CA MET A 159 -5.60 -13.75 5.33
C MET A 159 -6.37 -13.68 4.01
N ASP A 160 -7.65 -14.00 4.05
CA ASP A 160 -8.52 -14.11 2.88
C ASP A 160 -7.95 -15.07 1.82
N ASP A 161 -7.92 -14.64 0.55
CA ASP A 161 -7.35 -15.40 -0.57
C ASP A 161 -5.91 -14.96 -0.91
N ALA A 162 -5.28 -14.18 -0.02
CA ALA A 162 -3.91 -13.75 -0.23
C ALA A 162 -2.93 -14.93 -0.16
N SER A 163 -1.85 -14.85 -0.92
CA SER A 163 -0.85 -15.93 -1.04
C SER A 163 0.59 -15.40 -1.02
N VAL A 164 1.45 -16.12 -0.30
CA VAL A 164 2.90 -15.86 -0.22
C VAL A 164 3.64 -17.04 -0.86
N LEU A 165 4.35 -16.80 -1.94
CA LEU A 165 4.87 -17.83 -2.84
C LEU A 165 6.39 -17.68 -3.05
N ASN A 166 7.01 -18.73 -3.57
CA ASN A 166 8.43 -18.81 -3.97
C ASN A 166 9.38 -18.48 -2.81
N HIS A 167 10.05 -17.34 -2.82
CA HIS A 167 11.00 -16.87 -1.80
C HIS A 167 10.51 -15.61 -1.07
N ALA A 168 9.25 -15.24 -1.28
CA ALA A 168 8.69 -14.01 -0.73
C ALA A 168 8.54 -14.07 0.81
N HIS A 169 8.72 -12.93 1.44
CA HIS A 169 8.61 -12.80 2.88
C HIS A 169 7.58 -11.73 3.28
N VAL A 170 6.70 -12.08 4.21
CA VAL A 170 5.82 -11.12 4.90
C VAL A 170 6.24 -11.11 6.36
N THR A 171 6.62 -9.96 6.91
CA THR A 171 7.25 -9.87 8.23
C THR A 171 6.78 -8.66 9.03
N ASP A 172 7.30 -8.53 10.24
CA ASP A 172 6.98 -7.48 11.22
C ASP A 172 5.50 -7.50 11.62
N HIS A 173 4.74 -6.43 11.37
CA HIS A 173 3.31 -6.32 11.66
C HIS A 173 2.49 -6.16 10.38
N ALA A 174 3.06 -6.51 9.25
CA ALA A 174 2.39 -6.35 7.97
C ALA A 174 1.13 -7.22 7.85
N ILE A 175 0.09 -6.69 7.23
CA ILE A 175 -1.17 -7.38 6.95
C ILE A 175 -1.34 -7.49 5.45
N VAL A 176 -1.50 -8.71 4.96
CA VAL A 176 -1.75 -9.00 3.54
C VAL A 176 -3.08 -9.74 3.42
N ALA A 177 -4.02 -9.14 2.71
CA ALA A 177 -5.40 -9.60 2.62
C ALA A 177 -5.96 -9.53 1.19
N GLY A 178 -7.25 -9.83 1.02
CA GLY A 178 -7.93 -9.84 -0.27
C GLY A 178 -7.46 -10.99 -1.17
N THR A 179 -7.24 -10.71 -2.44
CA THR A 179 -6.68 -11.66 -3.43
C THR A 179 -5.21 -11.35 -3.77
N THR A 180 -4.50 -10.73 -2.83
CA THR A 180 -3.12 -10.27 -2.99
C THR A 180 -2.15 -11.44 -3.17
N THR A 181 -1.22 -11.31 -4.10
CA THR A 181 -0.12 -12.27 -4.29
C THR A 181 1.23 -11.60 -4.02
N VAL A 182 1.97 -12.14 -3.05
CA VAL A 182 3.38 -11.77 -2.78
C VAL A 182 4.24 -12.92 -3.23
N LYS A 183 5.12 -12.71 -4.20
CA LYS A 183 5.89 -13.80 -4.81
C LYS A 183 7.30 -13.40 -5.21
N ASP A 184 8.02 -14.38 -5.75
CA ASP A 184 9.42 -14.31 -6.14
C ASP A 184 10.30 -14.00 -4.90
N SER A 185 11.07 -12.94 -4.86
CA SER A 185 11.88 -12.52 -3.71
C SER A 185 11.32 -11.26 -3.03
N ALA A 186 10.05 -10.94 -3.26
CA ALA A 186 9.43 -9.74 -2.72
C ALA A 186 9.30 -9.76 -1.19
N ILE A 187 9.40 -8.59 -0.60
CA ILE A 187 9.32 -8.41 0.85
C ILE A 187 8.19 -7.44 1.19
N VAL A 188 7.33 -7.84 2.12
CA VAL A 188 6.33 -6.98 2.74
C VAL A 188 6.61 -6.94 4.24
N GLY A 189 6.84 -5.74 4.79
CA GLY A 189 7.26 -5.58 6.18
C GLY A 189 6.70 -4.33 6.85
N GLY A 190 7.30 -3.97 8.00
CA GLY A 190 6.85 -2.84 8.78
C GLY A 190 5.43 -3.03 9.32
N SER A 191 4.60 -2.03 9.15
CA SER A 191 3.15 -2.03 9.43
C SER A 191 2.33 -1.87 8.16
N ALA A 192 2.86 -2.34 7.02
CA ALA A 192 2.20 -2.21 5.74
C ALA A 192 0.87 -2.97 5.71
N GLU A 193 -0.15 -2.36 5.14
CA GLU A 193 -1.49 -2.93 4.95
C GLU A 193 -1.78 -3.08 3.46
N ILE A 194 -1.86 -4.33 2.98
CA ILE A 194 -2.12 -4.62 1.57
C ILE A 194 -3.44 -5.36 1.46
N ASN A 195 -4.37 -4.81 0.69
CA ASN A 195 -5.68 -5.39 0.45
C ASN A 195 -6.10 -5.24 -1.02
N GLY A 196 -7.07 -6.04 -1.45
CA GLY A 196 -7.58 -6.01 -2.81
C GLY A 196 -6.92 -7.06 -3.72
N ASN A 197 -6.68 -6.71 -4.97
CA ASN A 197 -6.03 -7.58 -5.97
C ASN A 197 -4.61 -7.07 -6.29
N CYS A 198 -3.73 -7.11 -5.29
CA CYS A 198 -2.38 -6.59 -5.41
C CYS A 198 -1.38 -7.68 -5.80
N PHE A 199 -0.33 -7.28 -6.52
CA PHE A 199 0.79 -8.15 -6.91
C PHE A 199 2.10 -7.50 -6.49
N ILE A 200 2.80 -8.12 -5.54
CA ILE A 200 4.13 -7.69 -5.10
C ILE A 200 5.10 -8.78 -5.53
N MET A 201 6.01 -8.47 -6.45
CA MET A 201 6.79 -9.51 -7.11
C MET A 201 8.22 -9.09 -7.44
N LYS A 202 9.02 -10.07 -7.90
CA LYS A 202 10.46 -9.95 -8.12
C LYS A 202 11.19 -9.59 -6.83
N GLU A 203 11.92 -8.49 -6.76
CA GLU A 203 12.66 -8.03 -5.59
C GLU A 203 12.01 -6.80 -4.95
N ALA A 204 10.73 -6.56 -5.26
CA ALA A 204 9.99 -5.39 -4.76
C ALA A 204 9.84 -5.41 -3.24
N VAL A 205 9.87 -4.23 -2.64
CA VAL A 205 9.75 -4.05 -1.19
C VAL A 205 8.57 -3.11 -0.88
N VAL A 206 7.67 -3.57 0.00
CA VAL A 206 6.61 -2.72 0.57
C VAL A 206 6.79 -2.71 2.08
N THR A 207 6.98 -1.53 2.69
CA THR A 207 7.31 -1.43 4.11
C THR A 207 6.80 -0.12 4.72
N GLY A 208 7.22 0.20 5.95
CA GLY A 208 6.72 1.38 6.67
C GLY A 208 5.29 1.19 7.11
N ALA A 209 4.46 2.20 6.94
CA ALA A 209 3.01 2.17 7.14
C ALA A 209 2.25 2.23 5.79
N ALA A 210 2.89 1.78 4.71
CA ALA A 210 2.34 1.83 3.37
C ALA A 210 1.00 1.10 3.26
N LYS A 211 0.05 1.68 2.53
CA LYS A 211 -1.29 1.12 2.30
C LYS A 211 -1.54 0.93 0.83
N LEU A 212 -1.75 -0.31 0.43
CA LEU A 212 -2.06 -0.65 -0.95
C LEU A 212 -3.46 -1.28 -1.02
N ASN A 213 -4.32 -0.70 -1.84
CA ASN A 213 -5.68 -1.19 -2.05
C ASN A 213 -6.06 -1.13 -3.54
N GLY A 214 -7.01 -1.98 -3.94
CA GLY A 214 -7.45 -2.05 -5.33
C GLY A 214 -6.62 -3.01 -6.17
N LYS A 215 -6.15 -2.58 -7.33
CA LYS A 215 -5.32 -3.36 -8.26
C LYS A 215 -3.93 -2.74 -8.37
N VAL A 216 -3.08 -3.00 -7.38
CA VAL A 216 -1.75 -2.41 -7.30
C VAL A 216 -0.69 -3.46 -7.62
N VAL A 217 0.24 -3.12 -8.51
CA VAL A 217 1.38 -3.95 -8.88
C VAL A 217 2.66 -3.24 -8.47
N VAL A 218 3.45 -3.86 -7.57
CA VAL A 218 4.81 -3.40 -7.24
C VAL A 218 5.79 -4.48 -7.71
N THR A 219 6.70 -4.14 -8.59
CA THR A 219 7.55 -5.11 -9.27
C THR A 219 8.96 -4.60 -9.51
N ASP A 220 9.83 -5.46 -10.03
CA ASP A 220 11.25 -5.23 -10.24
C ASP A 220 11.97 -5.04 -8.89
N THR A 221 12.70 -3.95 -8.69
CA THR A 221 13.34 -3.58 -7.43
C THR A 221 12.65 -2.38 -6.77
N ALA A 222 11.40 -2.08 -7.17
CA ALA A 222 10.65 -0.94 -6.67
C ALA A 222 10.39 -1.01 -5.17
N ILE A 223 10.42 0.15 -4.51
CA ILE A 223 10.23 0.29 -3.08
C ILE A 223 9.04 1.21 -2.82
N VAL A 224 8.12 0.76 -1.96
CA VAL A 224 7.02 1.59 -1.45
C VAL A 224 7.11 1.59 0.07
N MET A 225 7.29 2.77 0.68
CA MET A 225 7.59 2.86 2.10
C MET A 225 6.91 4.06 2.78
N GLU A 226 7.11 4.16 4.10
CA GLU A 226 6.56 5.21 4.94
C GLU A 226 5.03 5.27 4.91
N ASP A 227 4.43 6.45 4.76
CA ASP A 227 2.97 6.65 4.81
C ASP A 227 2.32 6.68 3.40
N VAL A 228 2.95 6.04 2.42
CA VAL A 228 2.44 5.98 1.03
C VAL A 228 1.13 5.20 0.97
N SER A 229 0.10 5.81 0.39
CA SER A 229 -1.21 5.22 0.15
C SER A 229 -1.51 5.11 -1.34
N LEU A 230 -1.63 3.89 -1.85
CA LEU A 230 -1.96 3.59 -3.25
C LEU A 230 -3.34 2.90 -3.30
N ASN A 231 -4.32 3.55 -3.91
CA ASN A 231 -5.68 3.06 -3.99
C ASN A 231 -6.24 3.22 -5.41
N GLY A 232 -6.16 2.18 -6.20
CA GLY A 232 -6.63 2.24 -7.59
C GLY A 232 -6.06 1.15 -8.47
N GLU A 233 -5.87 1.46 -9.74
CA GLU A 233 -5.16 0.61 -10.70
C GLU A 233 -3.77 1.21 -10.96
N ILE A 234 -2.80 0.83 -10.11
CA ILE A 234 -1.49 1.47 -10.04
C ILE A 234 -0.39 0.44 -10.26
N ARG A 235 0.63 0.83 -11.00
CA ARG A 235 1.85 0.03 -11.15
C ARG A 235 3.07 0.85 -10.74
N VAL A 236 3.90 0.28 -9.87
CA VAL A 236 5.21 0.81 -9.47
C VAL A 236 6.27 -0.20 -9.91
N TYR A 237 7.28 0.24 -10.66
CA TYR A 237 8.23 -0.66 -11.32
C TYR A 237 9.64 -0.06 -11.47
N GLY A 238 10.54 -0.86 -12.01
CA GLY A 238 11.94 -0.47 -12.17
C GLY A 238 12.63 -0.36 -10.82
N ASN A 239 13.36 0.73 -10.63
CA ASN A 239 14.03 1.07 -9.37
C ASN A 239 13.30 2.19 -8.61
N ALA A 240 12.01 2.44 -8.95
CA ALA A 240 11.26 3.53 -8.36
C ALA A 240 11.12 3.39 -6.83
N THR A 241 11.36 4.48 -6.12
CA THR A 241 11.14 4.59 -4.68
C THR A 241 10.02 5.58 -4.41
N LEU A 242 8.96 5.12 -3.76
CA LEU A 242 7.87 5.96 -3.27
C LEU A 242 7.98 6.04 -1.74
N SER A 243 8.14 7.26 -1.23
CA SER A 243 8.28 7.52 0.21
C SER A 243 7.58 8.82 0.60
N GLY A 244 7.40 9.06 1.89
CA GLY A 244 6.71 10.24 2.40
C GLY A 244 5.20 10.05 2.57
N ASP A 245 4.49 11.15 2.74
CA ASP A 245 3.02 11.21 2.86
C ASP A 245 2.39 11.43 1.48
N ILE A 246 2.30 10.35 0.71
CA ILE A 246 1.82 10.35 -0.68
C ILE A 246 0.53 9.56 -0.77
N GLU A 247 -0.49 10.15 -1.39
CA GLU A 247 -1.76 9.49 -1.69
C GLU A 247 -2.03 9.52 -3.19
N ILE A 248 -2.22 8.34 -3.80
CA ILE A 248 -2.58 8.17 -5.21
C ILE A 248 -3.83 7.30 -5.28
N ASN A 249 -4.95 7.89 -5.75
CA ASN A 249 -6.26 7.24 -5.82
C ASN A 249 -6.74 7.00 -7.25
N GLU A 250 -5.89 7.23 -8.23
CA GLU A 250 -6.21 7.16 -9.67
C GLU A 250 -5.35 6.09 -10.36
N LYS A 251 -5.57 5.92 -11.66
CA LYS A 251 -4.70 5.07 -12.47
C LYS A 251 -3.34 5.72 -12.63
N ALA A 252 -2.26 4.99 -12.36
CA ALA A 252 -0.90 5.49 -12.50
C ALA A 252 0.08 4.37 -12.89
N ASP A 253 1.11 4.74 -13.66
CA ASP A 253 2.22 3.84 -13.99
C ASP A 253 3.54 4.56 -13.68
N ILE A 254 4.20 4.16 -12.59
CA ILE A 254 5.27 4.91 -11.93
C ILE A 254 6.58 4.14 -12.03
N GLY A 255 7.55 4.71 -12.73
CA GLY A 255 8.90 4.13 -12.88
C GLY A 255 10.01 5.10 -12.44
N PHE A 256 9.69 6.05 -11.55
CA PHE A 256 10.59 7.07 -11.03
C PHE A 256 10.32 7.34 -9.54
N ASP A 257 11.26 8.01 -8.89
CA ASP A 257 11.18 8.29 -7.46
C ASP A 257 10.17 9.40 -7.15
N ILE A 258 9.39 9.20 -6.08
CA ILE A 258 8.41 10.16 -5.56
C ILE A 258 8.61 10.26 -4.05
N GLU A 259 8.89 11.46 -3.56
CA GLU A 259 9.05 11.79 -2.13
C GLU A 259 8.01 12.80 -1.66
N ASP A 260 7.40 13.54 -2.60
CA ASP A 260 6.37 14.55 -2.33
C ASP A 260 5.28 14.51 -3.41
N LYS A 261 4.06 14.89 -3.04
CA LYS A 261 2.91 14.95 -3.95
C LYS A 261 3.10 15.86 -5.17
N ASN A 262 4.07 16.77 -5.14
CA ASN A 262 4.38 17.65 -6.26
C ASN A 262 5.45 17.07 -7.20
N ASP A 263 6.01 15.90 -6.89
CA ASP A 263 7.07 15.25 -7.68
C ASP A 263 6.57 14.62 -8.96
N PHE A 264 5.25 14.53 -9.12
CA PHE A 264 4.64 13.90 -10.28
C PHE A 264 3.36 14.59 -10.71
N THR A 265 2.94 14.30 -11.94
CA THR A 265 1.62 14.64 -12.47
C THR A 265 1.02 13.43 -13.16
N ILE A 266 -0.28 13.24 -12.97
CA ILE A 266 -1.07 12.21 -13.64
C ILE A 266 -2.05 12.90 -14.57
N TYR A 267 -2.09 12.46 -15.83
CA TYR A 267 -3.03 12.93 -16.85
C TYR A 267 -3.83 11.73 -17.34
N GLU A 268 -5.09 11.69 -16.99
CA GLU A 268 -6.04 10.73 -17.53
C GLU A 268 -6.79 11.37 -18.70
N ASN A 269 -6.94 10.63 -19.79
CA ASN A 269 -7.73 11.10 -20.90
C ASN A 269 -9.22 11.08 -20.53
N PRO A 270 -9.92 12.23 -20.52
CA PRO A 270 -11.30 12.31 -20.08
C PRO A 270 -12.28 11.54 -20.96
N ILE A 271 -11.89 11.20 -22.20
CA ILE A 271 -12.72 10.45 -23.16
C ILE A 271 -12.36 8.96 -23.12
N HIS A 272 -11.11 8.65 -22.84
CA HIS A 272 -10.57 7.30 -22.73
C HIS A 272 -9.85 7.14 -21.40
N PRO A 273 -10.59 6.91 -20.30
CA PRO A 273 -10.01 6.80 -18.95
C PRO A 273 -8.95 5.70 -18.77
N GLY A 274 -8.85 4.78 -19.74
CA GLY A 274 -7.76 3.79 -19.79
C GLY A 274 -6.41 4.34 -20.24
N HIS A 275 -6.35 5.54 -20.85
CA HIS A 275 -5.10 6.16 -21.30
C HIS A 275 -4.60 7.14 -20.25
N VAL A 276 -3.54 6.76 -19.57
CA VAL A 276 -2.95 7.53 -18.47
C VAL A 276 -1.49 7.85 -18.77
N ILE A 277 -1.09 9.04 -18.42
CA ILE A 277 0.29 9.50 -18.48
C ILE A 277 0.71 9.92 -17.09
N THR A 278 1.80 9.33 -16.61
CA THR A 278 2.43 9.70 -15.36
C THR A 278 3.80 10.29 -15.70
N ALA A 279 4.04 11.51 -15.27
CA ALA A 279 5.28 12.24 -15.56
C ALA A 279 5.92 12.74 -14.28
N SER A 280 7.25 12.59 -14.17
CA SER A 280 8.05 13.21 -13.12
C SER A 280 8.13 14.71 -13.33
N THR A 281 8.08 15.47 -12.24
CA THR A 281 8.34 16.93 -12.26
C THR A 281 9.79 17.26 -11.92
N LYS A 282 10.52 16.31 -11.34
CA LYS A 282 11.94 16.45 -10.98
C LYS A 282 12.88 16.00 -12.08
N ASP A 283 12.50 14.95 -12.80
CA ASP A 283 13.30 14.29 -13.82
C ASP A 283 12.60 14.32 -15.18
N ASP A 284 13.39 14.16 -16.24
CA ASP A 284 12.84 14.02 -17.59
C ASP A 284 12.39 12.56 -17.83
N TYR A 285 11.43 12.10 -17.02
CA TYR A 285 10.89 10.74 -17.12
C TYR A 285 9.37 10.76 -17.25
N MET A 286 8.87 9.91 -18.13
CA MET A 286 7.45 9.81 -18.42
C MET A 286 7.06 8.36 -18.71
N CYS A 287 5.86 7.99 -18.31
CA CYS A 287 5.20 6.75 -18.73
C CYS A 287 3.85 7.05 -19.37
N VAL A 288 3.60 6.43 -20.51
CA VAL A 288 2.29 6.42 -21.18
C VAL A 288 1.77 4.98 -21.13
N HIS A 289 0.66 4.77 -20.49
CA HIS A 289 0.05 3.46 -20.33
C HIS A 289 -1.41 3.47 -20.80
N ASN A 290 -1.76 2.54 -21.67
CA ASN A 290 -3.13 2.21 -21.97
C ASN A 290 -3.52 0.99 -21.15
N PHE A 291 -4.27 1.20 -20.08
CA PHE A 291 -4.70 0.14 -19.15
C PHE A 291 -5.68 -0.84 -19.79
N ASP A 292 -6.39 -0.45 -20.84
CA ASP A 292 -7.37 -1.32 -21.51
C ASP A 292 -6.65 -2.34 -22.41
N SER A 293 -5.64 -1.91 -23.17
CA SER A 293 -4.85 -2.78 -24.06
C SER A 293 -3.60 -3.37 -23.40
N GLY A 294 -3.18 -2.81 -22.26
CA GLY A 294 -1.91 -3.15 -21.61
C GLY A 294 -0.67 -2.57 -22.33
N THR A 295 -0.85 -1.76 -23.36
CA THR A 295 0.27 -1.14 -24.09
C THR A 295 0.91 -0.05 -23.25
N ARG A 296 2.26 -0.07 -23.16
CA ARG A 296 3.03 0.84 -22.33
C ARG A 296 4.30 1.32 -23.02
N ILE A 297 4.63 2.60 -22.86
CA ILE A 297 5.89 3.20 -23.27
C ILE A 297 6.39 4.05 -22.10
N SER A 298 7.63 3.84 -21.68
CA SER A 298 8.22 4.59 -20.56
C SER A 298 9.69 4.87 -20.79
N GLY A 299 10.20 5.91 -20.16
CA GLY A 299 11.60 6.33 -20.22
C GLY A 299 11.77 7.84 -20.17
N ASP A 300 12.90 8.33 -20.66
CA ASP A 300 13.14 9.75 -20.92
C ASP A 300 11.99 10.34 -21.75
N GLY A 301 11.50 11.51 -21.36
CA GLY A 301 10.33 12.11 -21.98
C GLY A 301 10.52 12.38 -23.48
N HIS A 302 11.71 12.77 -23.90
CA HIS A 302 12.02 12.93 -25.32
C HIS A 302 11.92 11.59 -26.06
N TYR A 303 12.48 10.52 -25.51
CA TYR A 303 12.37 9.17 -26.06
C TYR A 303 10.92 8.70 -26.16
N VAL A 304 10.14 8.89 -25.11
CA VAL A 304 8.71 8.49 -25.08
C VAL A 304 7.93 9.24 -26.15
N LEU A 305 8.14 10.56 -26.29
CA LEU A 305 7.48 11.37 -27.31
C LEU A 305 7.87 10.95 -28.73
N GLU A 306 9.16 10.64 -28.99
CA GLU A 306 9.60 10.14 -30.29
C GLU A 306 9.01 8.76 -30.61
N LYS A 307 8.86 7.88 -29.62
CA LYS A 307 8.19 6.59 -29.82
C LYS A 307 6.70 6.75 -30.09
N ILE A 308 6.02 7.68 -29.43
CA ILE A 308 4.63 8.01 -29.71
C ILE A 308 4.50 8.49 -31.16
N LYS A 309 5.37 9.38 -31.60
CA LYS A 309 5.40 9.87 -33.01
C LYS A 309 5.61 8.70 -33.99
N GLN A 310 6.50 7.77 -33.70
CA GLN A 310 6.76 6.60 -34.55
C GLN A 310 5.58 5.61 -34.60
N LEU A 311 4.90 5.41 -33.49
CA LEU A 311 3.74 4.52 -33.40
C LEU A 311 2.50 5.12 -34.08
N TYR A 312 2.43 6.44 -34.18
CA TYR A 312 1.29 7.15 -34.72
C TYR A 312 1.62 8.09 -35.90
N PRO A 313 2.36 7.63 -36.93
CA PRO A 313 2.81 8.48 -38.02
C PRO A 313 1.69 8.97 -38.96
N VAL A 314 0.51 8.35 -38.87
CA VAL A 314 -0.57 8.56 -39.85
C VAL A 314 -1.35 9.84 -39.58
N LEU A 315 -1.13 10.51 -38.46
CA LEU A 315 -1.90 11.70 -38.10
C LEU A 315 -1.44 12.99 -38.78
N GLU A 316 -0.18 13.05 -39.18
CA GLU A 316 0.31 14.16 -40.02
C GLU A 316 -0.43 14.22 -41.36
N SER A 317 -0.81 13.04 -41.89
CA SER A 317 -1.49 12.97 -43.20
C SER A 317 -2.97 13.33 -43.14
N LEU A 318 -3.64 13.18 -41.99
CA LEU A 318 -5.08 13.41 -41.86
C LEU A 318 -5.44 14.85 -41.45
N ASN A 319 -4.53 15.59 -40.84
CA ASN A 319 -4.82 16.93 -40.32
C ASN A 319 -4.33 18.11 -41.15
N GLY A 320 -3.79 17.88 -42.33
CA GLY A 320 -3.26 18.93 -43.17
C GLY A 320 -2.06 19.67 -42.54
N LYS A 321 -1.49 20.61 -43.27
CA LYS A 321 -0.23 21.31 -42.96
C LYS A 321 -0.15 22.14 -41.68
N ASN A 322 -1.18 22.15 -40.85
CA ASN A 322 -1.29 23.01 -39.66
C ASN A 322 -1.55 22.30 -38.33
N SER A 323 -1.33 20.98 -38.24
CA SER A 323 -1.36 20.33 -36.90
C SER A 323 -0.08 20.72 -36.17
N PRO A 324 -0.15 21.45 -35.04
CA PRO A 324 1.05 21.93 -34.36
C PRO A 324 1.88 20.81 -33.72
N LEU A 325 1.51 19.52 -33.86
CA LEU A 325 2.10 18.45 -33.09
C LEU A 325 2.41 17.17 -33.83
N GLY A 326 1.93 16.99 -35.05
CA GLY A 326 2.19 15.78 -35.82
C GLY A 326 1.93 14.45 -35.05
N ILE A 327 1.17 14.50 -34.00
CA ILE A 327 0.90 13.36 -33.14
C ILE A 327 -0.58 13.09 -33.12
N GLY A 328 -0.92 11.99 -33.63
CA GLY A 328 -2.25 11.55 -33.50
C GLY A 328 -2.34 10.07 -33.77
N THR A 329 -3.24 9.41 -33.19
CA THR A 329 -3.54 8.01 -33.45
C THR A 329 -4.52 7.86 -34.52
N VAL A 330 -4.24 7.06 -35.51
CA VAL A 330 -5.29 6.30 -36.16
C VAL A 330 -5.19 4.87 -35.69
N VAL A 331 -5.91 4.59 -34.63
CA VAL A 331 -6.58 3.32 -34.60
C VAL A 331 -7.80 3.55 -35.45
N ASP A 332 -7.96 2.82 -36.53
CA ASP A 332 -9.14 2.80 -37.34
C ASP A 332 -10.29 2.24 -36.49
N VAL A 333 -10.95 3.12 -35.77
CA VAL A 333 -12.17 2.84 -35.01
C VAL A 333 -13.28 3.59 -35.70
N GLY A 334 -13.51 3.25 -36.96
CA GLY A 334 -14.63 3.79 -37.75
C GLY A 334 -14.86 5.28 -37.46
N ASP A 335 -15.52 5.96 -38.28
CA ASP A 335 -15.89 7.37 -38.38
C ASP A 335 -15.89 8.28 -37.10
N ASN A 336 -14.90 8.16 -36.22
CA ASN A 336 -14.84 8.89 -34.93
C ASN A 336 -13.89 10.08 -34.97
N ARG A 337 -14.18 11.07 -35.84
CA ARG A 337 -13.40 12.31 -35.99
C ARG A 337 -13.27 13.09 -34.68
N LYS A 338 -14.25 13.01 -33.78
CA LYS A 338 -14.23 13.66 -32.48
C LYS A 338 -13.18 13.04 -31.55
N TYR A 339 -13.11 11.70 -31.52
CA TYR A 339 -12.11 10.97 -30.75
C TYR A 339 -10.68 11.38 -31.12
N ASN A 340 -10.37 11.40 -32.42
CA ASN A 340 -9.04 11.77 -32.90
C ASN A 340 -8.67 13.20 -32.54
N HIS A 341 -9.62 14.14 -32.62
CA HIS A 341 -9.40 15.53 -32.26
C HIS A 341 -9.11 15.70 -30.75
N ASP A 342 -9.85 15.03 -29.91
CA ASP A 342 -9.72 15.15 -28.46
C ASP A 342 -8.42 14.49 -27.96
N MET A 343 -8.02 13.35 -28.53
CA MET A 343 -6.71 12.74 -28.31
C MET A 343 -5.56 13.64 -28.72
N GLN A 344 -5.66 14.27 -29.90
CA GLN A 344 -4.68 15.22 -30.37
C GLN A 344 -4.54 16.42 -29.45
N THR A 345 -5.66 16.98 -28.99
CA THR A 345 -5.68 18.11 -28.07
C THR A 345 -5.05 17.74 -26.71
N PHE A 346 -5.31 16.52 -26.25
CA PHE A 346 -4.73 15.99 -25.01
C PHE A 346 -3.21 15.86 -25.12
N TYR A 347 -2.70 15.16 -26.13
CA TYR A 347 -1.25 15.03 -26.35
C TYR A 347 -0.57 16.38 -26.64
N ALA A 348 -1.26 17.30 -27.31
CA ALA A 348 -0.80 18.65 -27.57
C ALA A 348 -0.51 19.43 -26.30
N LYS A 349 -1.47 19.41 -25.38
CA LYS A 349 -1.31 20.05 -24.06
C LYS A 349 -0.16 19.44 -23.28
N LEU A 350 -0.07 18.12 -23.29
CA LEU A 350 0.97 17.38 -22.60
C LEU A 350 2.38 17.74 -23.10
N ILE A 351 2.60 17.72 -24.42
CA ILE A 351 3.89 18.03 -25.00
C ILE A 351 4.31 19.47 -24.67
N LYS A 352 3.39 20.41 -24.78
CA LYS A 352 3.66 21.79 -24.42
C LYS A 352 4.03 21.96 -22.96
N GLN A 353 3.38 21.21 -22.08
CA GLN A 353 3.63 21.22 -20.65
C GLN A 353 4.98 20.57 -20.33
N HIS A 354 5.28 19.42 -20.94
CA HIS A 354 6.57 18.73 -20.81
C HIS A 354 7.74 19.60 -21.32
N GLU A 355 7.62 20.23 -22.48
CA GLU A 355 8.64 21.15 -22.99
C GLU A 355 8.90 22.31 -22.04
N THR A 356 7.87 22.80 -21.36
CA THR A 356 8.00 23.86 -20.36
C THR A 356 8.75 23.35 -19.11
N THR A 357 8.38 22.17 -18.62
CA THR A 357 9.02 21.52 -17.46
C THR A 357 10.48 21.18 -17.76
N SER A 358 10.77 20.59 -18.91
CA SER A 358 12.13 20.28 -19.35
C SER A 358 13.02 21.52 -19.48
N LYS A 359 12.46 22.67 -19.93
CA LYS A 359 13.20 23.94 -19.95
C LYS A 359 13.52 24.43 -18.55
N ILE A 360 12.61 24.28 -17.61
CA ILE A 360 12.82 24.65 -16.19
C ILE A 360 13.88 23.76 -15.58
N ILE A 361 13.79 22.44 -15.73
CA ILE A 361 14.77 21.47 -15.22
C ILE A 361 16.16 21.73 -15.78
N ARG A 362 16.29 21.97 -17.09
CA ARG A 362 17.58 22.30 -17.73
C ARG A 362 18.18 23.60 -17.18
N ARG A 363 17.38 24.61 -16.93
CA ARG A 363 17.84 25.88 -16.32
C ARG A 363 18.30 25.69 -14.87
N SER A 364 17.58 24.92 -14.06
CA SER A 364 17.97 24.63 -12.68
C SER A 364 19.29 23.84 -12.60
N ARG A 365 19.51 22.89 -13.53
CA ARG A 365 20.77 22.12 -13.62
C ARG A 365 21.94 22.94 -14.18
N ALA A 366 21.68 23.98 -14.94
CA ALA A 366 22.72 24.88 -15.48
C ALA A 366 23.18 25.98 -14.50
N GLY A 367 22.63 26.01 -13.28
CA GLY A 367 23.08 26.95 -12.25
C GLY A 367 22.78 28.43 -12.53
N VAL A 368 21.72 28.70 -13.28
CA VAL A 368 21.25 30.08 -13.60
C VAL A 368 19.98 30.39 -12.86
#